data_22bb9892ae5222b1f3c841043badef8a
#
_entry.id   22bb9892ae5222b1f3c841043badef8a
#
_cell.length_a   1.000
_cell.length_b   1.000
_cell.length_c   1.000
_cell.angle_alpha   90.00
_cell.angle_beta   90.00
_cell.angle_gamma   90.00
#
_symmetry.space_group_name_H-M   'P 1'
#
loop_
_entity.id
_entity.type
_entity.pdbx_description
1 polymer ?
#
loop_
_entity_poly.entity_id
_entity_poly.type
_entity_poly.pdbx_seq_one_letter_code
_entity_poly.pdbx_strand_id
1 'polypeptide(L)'
;VGVGPWVRSIWNMLELSNKIEIKDEKGRTHKDFPMWKYWFLQEGVMKVGMDYFKTDSGEMPPLVHVDSDAPLYSDKDGSLITDKMWGIYYKPDICESLGVQGGAAPYKVHKPLDEVNVDPYGTASKEYQTDEKFADMWSSALAHCQKRFEGKSNLYNRVPSGGLGCFTPDSFPIFDRFCENVYIIADSNHGYKMLGVGKLVADEILGQESKLLKPFRFNRYEKGELHPSSSSPFPWS
;
A
#
# COMPACT_ATOMS: atom_id res chain seq x y z
N VAL A 1 -12.31 10.49 -7.34
CA VAL A 1 -11.45 9.36 -6.97
C VAL A 1 -10.07 9.89 -6.66
N GLY A 2 -9.56 9.59 -5.48
CA GLY A 2 -8.22 9.97 -5.07
C GLY A 2 -7.40 8.74 -4.67
N VAL A 3 -6.16 8.67 -5.16
CA VAL A 3 -5.20 7.60 -4.85
C VAL A 3 -3.87 8.26 -4.49
N GLY A 4 -3.15 7.69 -3.52
CA GLY A 4 -1.90 8.24 -3.04
C GLY A 4 -2.05 9.69 -2.53
N PRO A 5 -1.05 10.56 -2.72
CA PRO A 5 -1.11 11.95 -2.25
C PRO A 5 -2.22 12.78 -2.90
N TRP A 6 -2.75 12.36 -4.05
CA TRP A 6 -3.88 13.01 -4.72
C TRP A 6 -5.17 13.00 -3.88
N VAL A 7 -5.35 11.99 -3.00
CA VAL A 7 -6.45 11.95 -2.03
C VAL A 7 -6.48 13.23 -1.21
N ARG A 8 -5.34 13.62 -0.65
CA ARG A 8 -5.22 14.85 0.14
C ARG A 8 -5.49 16.11 -0.69
N SER A 9 -4.98 16.15 -1.92
CA SER A 9 -5.23 17.28 -2.80
C SER A 9 -6.72 17.48 -3.06
N ILE A 10 -7.44 16.41 -3.37
CA ILE A 10 -8.90 16.44 -3.54
C ILE A 10 -9.60 16.86 -2.24
N TRP A 11 -9.16 16.29 -1.11
CA TRP A 11 -9.70 16.61 0.21
C TRP A 11 -9.58 18.09 0.53
N ASN A 12 -8.42 18.68 0.28
CA ASN A 12 -8.17 20.10 0.46
C ASN A 12 -8.97 20.98 -0.52
N MET A 13 -9.13 20.56 -1.77
CA MET A 13 -9.96 21.27 -2.75
C MET A 13 -11.43 21.32 -2.34
N LEU A 14 -11.90 20.38 -1.55
CA LEU A 14 -13.24 20.33 -0.99
C LEU A 14 -13.33 21.01 0.39
N GLU A 15 -12.26 21.69 0.82
CA GLU A 15 -12.16 22.37 2.10
C GLU A 15 -12.43 21.47 3.32
N LEU A 16 -12.20 20.17 3.17
CA LEU A 16 -12.38 19.19 4.23
C LEU A 16 -11.19 19.21 5.19
N SER A 17 -11.46 19.03 6.47
CA SER A 17 -10.42 19.08 7.50
C SER A 17 -9.46 17.88 7.41
N ASN A 18 -8.15 18.17 7.46
CA ASN A 18 -7.11 17.14 7.60
C ASN A 18 -6.95 16.67 9.06
N LYS A 19 -7.74 17.18 9.98
CA LYS A 19 -7.85 16.74 11.35
C LYS A 19 -9.30 16.40 11.65
N ILE A 20 -9.52 15.24 12.24
CA ILE A 20 -10.84 14.72 12.53
C ILE A 20 -10.97 14.33 13.99
N GLU A 21 -12.19 14.21 14.46
CA GLU A 21 -12.48 13.52 15.70
C GLU A 21 -12.64 12.03 15.43
N ILE A 22 -11.98 11.19 16.22
CA ILE A 22 -12.02 9.75 16.10
C ILE A 22 -12.27 9.12 17.47
N LYS A 23 -13.12 8.12 17.52
CA LYS A 23 -13.32 7.29 18.70
C LYS A 23 -12.54 5.99 18.54
N ASP A 24 -11.69 5.67 19.52
CA ASP A 24 -10.92 4.43 19.51
C ASP A 24 -11.72 3.21 19.98
N GLU A 25 -11.13 2.01 19.86
CA GLU A 25 -11.73 0.74 20.28
C GLU A 25 -12.10 0.69 21.77
N LYS A 26 -11.49 1.55 22.59
CA LYS A 26 -11.78 1.68 24.02
C LYS A 26 -12.84 2.74 24.30
N GLY A 27 -13.43 3.32 23.27
CA GLY A 27 -14.45 4.35 23.35
C GLY A 27 -13.93 5.73 23.73
N ARG A 28 -12.61 5.96 23.70
CA ARG A 28 -12.01 7.27 23.97
C ARG A 28 -12.05 8.13 22.73
N THR A 29 -12.43 9.39 22.89
CA THR A 29 -12.47 10.36 21.81
C THR A 29 -11.14 11.09 21.70
N HIS A 30 -10.55 11.08 20.52
CA HIS A 30 -9.35 11.80 20.16
C HIS A 30 -9.74 12.95 19.23
N LYS A 31 -9.50 14.18 19.68
CA LYS A 31 -9.70 15.39 18.85
C LYS A 31 -8.43 15.68 18.05
N ASP A 32 -8.58 16.36 16.94
CA ASP A 32 -7.47 16.74 16.06
C ASP A 32 -6.62 15.57 15.56
N PHE A 33 -7.22 14.40 15.45
CA PHE A 33 -6.52 13.21 14.92
C PHE A 33 -6.19 13.41 13.43
N PRO A 34 -4.96 13.10 12.99
CA PRO A 34 -4.59 13.23 11.58
C PRO A 34 -5.46 12.35 10.68
N MET A 35 -6.11 12.95 9.70
CA MET A 35 -6.93 12.22 8.73
C MET A 35 -6.10 11.29 7.85
N TRP A 36 -4.85 11.65 7.59
CA TRP A 36 -4.00 10.94 6.66
C TRP A 36 -2.72 10.47 7.31
N LYS A 37 -2.36 9.20 7.05
CA LYS A 37 -1.04 8.62 7.30
C LYS A 37 -0.31 8.48 5.97
N TYR A 38 0.99 8.72 5.96
CA TYR A 38 1.82 8.62 4.76
C TYR A 38 2.84 7.53 4.93
N TRP A 39 2.98 6.74 3.88
CA TRP A 39 4.01 5.72 3.79
C TRP A 39 4.73 5.88 2.47
N PHE A 40 6.03 6.00 2.58
CA PHE A 40 6.89 5.97 1.42
C PHE A 40 7.39 4.54 1.26
N LEU A 41 7.05 3.92 0.16
CA LEU A 41 7.45 2.56 -0.14
C LEU A 41 8.49 2.59 -1.25
N GLN A 42 9.66 2.00 -0.97
CA GLN A 42 10.62 1.69 -2.02
C GLN A 42 10.15 0.42 -2.72
N GLU A 43 10.34 0.39 -4.03
CA GLU A 43 10.03 -0.75 -4.87
C GLU A 43 11.25 -1.20 -5.63
N GLY A 44 11.31 -2.47 -5.94
CA GLY A 44 12.35 -3.08 -6.75
C GLY A 44 11.76 -3.94 -7.86
N VAL A 45 12.60 -4.23 -8.82
CA VAL A 45 12.28 -5.11 -9.96
C VAL A 45 13.33 -6.20 -10.05
N MET A 46 12.88 -7.43 -10.24
CA MET A 46 13.75 -8.57 -10.56
C MET A 46 13.41 -9.10 -11.95
N LYS A 47 14.35 -9.07 -12.86
CA LYS A 47 14.18 -9.51 -14.25
C LYS A 47 14.37 -11.03 -14.36
N VAL A 48 13.32 -11.77 -14.14
CA VAL A 48 13.38 -13.26 -14.12
C VAL A 48 12.71 -13.92 -15.34
N GLY A 49 12.06 -13.12 -16.21
CA GLY A 49 11.29 -13.65 -17.35
C GLY A 49 9.91 -14.13 -16.95
N MET A 50 9.04 -14.32 -17.95
CA MET A 50 7.63 -14.62 -17.73
C MET A 50 7.35 -16.00 -17.12
N ASP A 51 8.20 -16.97 -17.38
CA ASP A 51 7.98 -18.34 -16.88
C ASP A 51 8.10 -18.47 -15.37
N TYR A 52 8.76 -17.51 -14.71
CA TYR A 52 8.86 -17.47 -13.24
C TYR A 52 7.57 -17.07 -12.54
N PHE A 53 6.57 -16.56 -13.26
CA PHE A 53 5.30 -16.17 -12.65
C PHE A 53 4.26 -17.25 -12.65
N LYS A 54 4.38 -18.19 -13.56
CA LYS A 54 3.39 -19.24 -13.71
C LYS A 54 3.42 -20.18 -12.51
N THR A 55 2.25 -20.43 -11.97
CA THR A 55 2.02 -21.56 -11.05
C THR A 55 2.13 -22.87 -11.83
N ASP A 56 2.13 -24.00 -11.13
CA ASP A 56 2.11 -25.32 -11.77
C ASP A 56 0.87 -25.54 -12.66
N SER A 57 -0.21 -24.81 -12.38
CA SER A 57 -1.42 -24.75 -13.22
C SER A 57 -1.31 -23.81 -14.41
N GLY A 58 -0.19 -23.10 -14.57
CA GLY A 58 0.05 -22.17 -15.65
C GLY A 58 -0.53 -20.77 -15.45
N GLU A 59 -1.15 -20.51 -14.30
CA GLU A 59 -1.72 -19.19 -13.95
C GLU A 59 -0.69 -18.27 -13.32
N MET A 60 -0.89 -16.98 -13.47
CA MET A 60 -0.09 -15.96 -12.80
C MET A 60 -0.84 -15.37 -11.61
N PRO A 61 -0.30 -15.45 -10.38
CA PRO A 61 -0.91 -14.76 -9.27
C PRO A 61 -0.87 -13.24 -9.51
N PRO A 62 -1.98 -12.52 -9.31
CA PRO A 62 -2.05 -11.11 -9.67
C PRO A 62 -1.20 -10.24 -8.74
N LEU A 63 -1.22 -10.54 -7.46
CA LEU A 63 -0.50 -9.81 -6.42
C LEU A 63 -0.40 -10.70 -5.19
N VAL A 64 0.77 -10.73 -4.58
CA VAL A 64 1.02 -11.48 -3.34
C VAL A 64 1.50 -10.53 -2.27
N HIS A 65 0.87 -10.59 -1.10
CA HIS A 65 1.32 -9.96 0.13
C HIS A 65 1.73 -11.04 1.11
N VAL A 66 2.87 -10.85 1.76
CA VAL A 66 3.36 -11.76 2.80
C VAL A 66 3.89 -10.93 3.96
N ASP A 67 3.45 -11.26 5.16
CA ASP A 67 3.99 -10.77 6.41
C ASP A 67 4.51 -11.95 7.21
N SER A 68 5.68 -11.81 7.84
CA SER A 68 6.32 -12.88 8.59
C SER A 68 7.03 -12.35 9.83
N ASP A 69 6.99 -13.10 10.90
CA ASP A 69 7.77 -12.92 12.13
C ASP A 69 9.01 -13.85 12.20
N ALA A 70 9.20 -14.70 11.17
CA ALA A 70 10.38 -15.54 11.07
C ALA A 70 11.63 -14.69 10.78
N PRO A 71 12.80 -15.04 11.33
CA PRO A 71 14.05 -14.39 10.96
C PRO A 71 14.31 -14.47 9.45
N LEU A 72 14.70 -13.35 8.86
CA LEU A 72 15.05 -13.27 7.45
C LEU A 72 16.57 -13.25 7.29
N TYR A 73 17.07 -14.14 6.48
CA TYR A 73 18.50 -14.25 6.15
C TYR A 73 18.76 -13.89 4.69
N SER A 74 19.94 -13.34 4.42
CA SER A 74 20.37 -12.99 3.07
C SER A 74 20.50 -14.24 2.18
N ASP A 75 19.86 -14.20 1.02
CA ASP A 75 19.99 -15.22 -0.03
C ASP A 75 21.39 -15.24 -0.68
N LYS A 76 22.19 -14.19 -0.44
CA LYS A 76 23.55 -14.08 -1.00
C LYS A 76 24.60 -14.79 -0.16
N ASP A 77 24.54 -14.60 1.16
CA ASP A 77 25.63 -15.01 2.07
C ASP A 77 25.15 -15.64 3.39
N GLY A 78 23.83 -15.75 3.59
CA GLY A 78 23.23 -16.32 4.78
C GLY A 78 23.30 -15.44 6.02
N SER A 79 23.73 -14.19 5.92
CA SER A 79 23.75 -13.26 7.06
C SER A 79 22.34 -12.88 7.49
N LEU A 80 22.17 -12.58 8.79
CA LEU A 80 20.88 -12.14 9.31
C LEU A 80 20.57 -10.72 8.82
N ILE A 81 19.44 -10.56 8.11
CA ILE A 81 18.92 -9.26 7.69
C ILE A 81 18.06 -8.65 8.80
N THR A 82 17.12 -9.42 9.34
CA THR A 82 16.24 -8.99 10.44
C THR A 82 15.67 -10.17 11.21
N ASP A 83 15.54 -9.99 12.50
CA ASP A 83 14.82 -10.87 13.44
C ASP A 83 13.47 -10.28 13.87
N LYS A 84 13.06 -9.16 13.28
CA LYS A 84 11.79 -8.49 13.53
C LYS A 84 10.80 -8.80 12.43
N MET A 85 9.52 -8.56 12.71
CA MET A 85 8.48 -8.69 11.70
C MET A 85 8.83 -7.91 10.43
N TRP A 86 8.70 -8.56 9.32
CA TRP A 86 8.93 -8.04 7.98
C TRP A 86 7.80 -8.45 7.05
N GLY A 87 7.71 -7.77 5.93
CA GLY A 87 6.71 -8.09 4.92
C GLY A 87 7.15 -7.65 3.54
N ILE A 88 6.61 -8.32 2.54
CA ILE A 88 6.78 -7.96 1.14
C ILE A 88 5.45 -8.00 0.42
N TYR A 89 5.37 -7.21 -0.64
CA TYR A 89 4.41 -7.45 -1.70
C TYR A 89 5.13 -7.57 -3.03
N TYR A 90 4.59 -8.34 -3.94
CA TYR A 90 5.12 -8.47 -5.29
C TYR A 90 4.01 -8.88 -6.26
N LYS A 91 4.22 -8.49 -7.48
CA LYS A 91 3.33 -8.75 -8.62
C LYS A 91 4.14 -9.01 -9.88
N PRO A 92 3.56 -9.67 -10.88
CA PRO A 92 4.16 -9.71 -12.22
C PRO A 92 4.30 -8.29 -12.78
N ASP A 93 5.44 -7.99 -13.36
CA ASP A 93 5.65 -6.83 -14.22
C ASP A 93 5.79 -7.29 -15.66
N ILE A 94 4.68 -7.18 -16.39
CA ILE A 94 4.58 -7.70 -17.75
C ILE A 94 4.91 -6.64 -18.81
N CYS A 95 5.07 -5.37 -18.39
CA CYS A 95 5.17 -4.25 -19.36
C CYS A 95 6.60 -3.96 -19.78
N GLU A 96 7.49 -3.68 -18.82
CA GLU A 96 8.82 -3.18 -19.18
C GLU A 96 9.95 -4.16 -18.83
N SER A 97 9.83 -4.88 -17.74
CA SER A 97 10.95 -5.67 -17.24
C SER A 97 10.80 -7.16 -17.46
N LEU A 98 9.61 -7.65 -17.83
CA LEU A 98 9.30 -9.09 -17.88
C LEU A 98 9.80 -9.79 -16.61
N GLY A 99 9.39 -9.26 -15.49
CA GLY A 99 9.92 -9.62 -14.22
C GLY A 99 8.92 -9.56 -13.07
N VAL A 100 9.43 -9.50 -11.85
CA VAL A 100 8.67 -9.28 -10.61
C VAL A 100 8.92 -7.88 -10.12
N GLN A 101 7.87 -7.15 -9.78
CA GLN A 101 7.96 -5.85 -9.13
C GLN A 101 7.31 -5.92 -7.76
N GLY A 102 7.90 -5.23 -6.79
CA GLY A 102 7.29 -5.10 -5.48
C GLY A 102 8.13 -4.35 -4.48
N GLY A 103 7.64 -4.29 -3.26
CA GLY A 103 8.26 -3.58 -2.16
C GLY A 103 8.40 -4.43 -0.91
N ALA A 104 9.15 -3.91 0.06
CA ALA A 104 9.39 -4.56 1.33
C ALA A 104 9.30 -3.57 2.49
N ALA A 105 8.89 -4.07 3.65
CA ALA A 105 8.97 -3.39 4.94
C ALA A 105 9.93 -4.16 5.86
N PRO A 106 10.72 -3.49 6.71
CA PRO A 106 10.54 -2.13 7.21
C PRO A 106 11.08 -1.00 6.33
N TYR A 107 11.54 -1.27 5.11
CA TYR A 107 12.06 -0.22 4.22
C TYR A 107 10.95 0.74 3.78
N LYS A 108 10.74 1.74 4.60
CA LYS A 108 9.80 2.84 4.41
C LYS A 108 10.38 4.12 4.95
N VAL A 109 10.05 5.23 4.33
CA VAL A 109 10.39 6.54 4.86
C VAL A 109 9.16 7.09 5.58
N HIS A 110 9.29 7.30 6.87
CA HIS A 110 8.29 7.95 7.68
C HIS A 110 8.66 9.42 7.78
N LYS A 111 7.88 10.27 7.12
CA LYS A 111 8.09 11.72 7.18
C LYS A 111 6.81 12.42 7.62
N PRO A 112 6.94 13.54 8.33
CA PRO A 112 5.82 14.47 8.50
C PRO A 112 5.25 14.88 7.14
N LEU A 113 3.96 15.16 7.12
CA LEU A 113 3.23 15.45 5.89
C LEU A 113 3.82 16.59 5.06
N ASP A 114 4.28 17.63 5.74
CA ASP A 114 4.81 18.87 5.17
C ASP A 114 6.19 18.67 4.53
N GLU A 115 6.90 17.62 4.94
CA GLU A 115 8.22 17.26 4.42
C GLU A 115 8.14 16.28 3.26
N VAL A 116 6.95 15.77 2.97
CA VAL A 116 6.77 14.83 1.86
C VAL A 116 6.69 15.59 0.56
N ASN A 117 7.66 15.38 -0.32
CA ASN A 117 7.58 15.88 -1.68
C ASN A 117 6.46 15.13 -2.43
N VAL A 118 5.41 15.87 -2.77
CA VAL A 118 4.23 15.35 -3.46
C VAL A 118 4.40 15.26 -4.98
N ASP A 119 5.59 15.48 -5.50
CA ASP A 119 5.84 15.21 -6.92
C ASP A 119 5.98 13.70 -7.14
N PRO A 120 4.91 13.00 -7.56
CA PRO A 120 4.95 11.54 -7.76
C PRO A 120 5.82 11.14 -8.96
N TYR A 121 6.25 12.11 -9.75
CA TYR A 121 7.07 11.89 -10.94
C TYR A 121 8.52 12.33 -10.74
N GLY A 122 8.84 12.88 -9.59
CA GLY A 122 10.17 13.35 -9.25
C GLY A 122 11.10 12.21 -8.89
N THR A 123 11.62 11.51 -9.87
CA THR A 123 12.66 10.47 -9.70
C THR A 123 13.97 11.00 -9.10
N ALA A 124 14.12 12.32 -8.97
CA ALA A 124 15.28 12.97 -8.39
C ALA A 124 15.30 12.91 -6.84
N SER A 125 14.21 12.57 -6.18
CA SER A 125 14.18 12.43 -4.73
C SER A 125 14.98 11.20 -4.30
N LYS A 126 15.88 11.37 -3.33
CA LYS A 126 16.66 10.24 -2.77
C LYS A 126 15.77 9.15 -2.16
N GLU A 127 14.57 9.51 -1.76
CA GLU A 127 13.61 8.58 -1.19
C GLU A 127 13.06 7.58 -2.21
N TYR A 128 13.11 7.91 -3.49
CA TYR A 128 12.74 7.00 -4.59
C TYR A 128 13.91 6.09 -5.04
N GLN A 129 15.10 6.29 -4.48
CA GLN A 129 16.24 5.47 -4.83
C GLN A 129 16.31 4.27 -3.88
N THR A 130 16.23 3.09 -4.43
CA THR A 130 16.47 1.85 -3.68
C THR A 130 17.97 1.64 -3.49
N ASP A 131 18.38 1.28 -2.27
CA ASP A 131 19.76 0.95 -1.92
C ASP A 131 20.03 -0.57 -1.98
N GLU A 132 21.29 -0.95 -1.73
CA GLU A 132 21.68 -2.36 -1.71
C GLU A 132 21.05 -3.15 -0.58
N LYS A 133 20.78 -2.50 0.55
CA LYS A 133 20.12 -3.15 1.70
C LYS A 133 18.67 -3.50 1.35
N PHE A 134 17.97 -2.56 0.68
CA PHE A 134 16.63 -2.85 0.19
C PHE A 134 16.66 -4.01 -0.82
N ALA A 135 17.59 -3.95 -1.79
CA ALA A 135 17.71 -4.98 -2.81
C ALA A 135 17.95 -6.37 -2.20
N ASP A 136 18.85 -6.44 -1.20
CA ASP A 136 19.15 -7.69 -0.52
C ASP A 136 17.95 -8.20 0.29
N MET A 137 17.31 -7.32 1.07
CA MET A 137 16.14 -7.68 1.85
C MET A 137 15.01 -8.19 0.96
N TRP A 138 14.65 -7.44 -0.08
CA TRP A 138 13.51 -7.79 -0.94
C TRP A 138 13.76 -9.08 -1.73
N SER A 139 14.97 -9.25 -2.29
CA SER A 139 15.34 -10.47 -3.01
C SER A 139 15.35 -11.69 -2.09
N SER A 140 15.90 -11.54 -0.88
CA SER A 140 15.94 -12.60 0.12
C SER A 140 14.56 -12.98 0.64
N ALA A 141 13.69 -11.99 0.82
CA ALA A 141 12.31 -12.23 1.19
C ALA A 141 11.52 -12.96 0.09
N LEU A 142 11.76 -12.64 -1.18
CA LEU A 142 11.21 -13.40 -2.31
C LEU A 142 11.68 -14.85 -2.28
N ALA A 143 12.99 -15.09 -2.08
CA ALA A 143 13.58 -16.42 -1.99
C ALA A 143 13.00 -17.21 -0.79
N HIS A 144 12.86 -16.55 0.36
CA HIS A 144 12.23 -17.14 1.55
C HIS A 144 10.78 -17.56 1.28
N CYS A 145 10.00 -16.73 0.58
CA CYS A 145 8.61 -17.04 0.28
C CYS A 145 8.43 -18.09 -0.81
N GLN A 146 9.32 -18.09 -1.80
CA GLN A 146 9.20 -18.97 -2.95
C GLN A 146 10.57 -19.45 -3.45
N LYS A 147 10.81 -20.73 -3.33
CA LYS A 147 12.07 -21.40 -3.69
C LYS A 147 12.58 -21.06 -5.10
N ARG A 148 11.68 -20.79 -6.04
CA ARG A 148 12.05 -20.41 -7.42
C ARG A 148 12.88 -19.12 -7.51
N PHE A 149 12.88 -18.27 -6.47
CA PHE A 149 13.67 -17.05 -6.43
C PHE A 149 15.03 -17.21 -5.71
N GLU A 150 15.32 -18.37 -5.12
CA GLU A 150 16.63 -18.65 -4.50
C GLU A 150 17.77 -18.44 -5.49
N GLY A 151 18.82 -17.75 -5.07
CA GLY A 151 20.01 -17.46 -5.87
C GLY A 151 19.78 -16.49 -7.03
N LYS A 152 18.65 -15.74 -7.04
CA LYS A 152 18.30 -14.83 -8.13
C LYS A 152 18.54 -13.36 -7.81
N SER A 153 19.13 -13.04 -6.66
CA SER A 153 19.38 -11.66 -6.23
C SER A 153 20.21 -10.83 -7.23
N ASN A 154 21.04 -11.50 -8.05
CA ASN A 154 21.81 -10.87 -9.12
C ASN A 154 20.96 -10.39 -10.31
N LEU A 155 19.71 -10.82 -10.40
CA LEU A 155 18.75 -10.35 -11.42
C LEU A 155 17.98 -9.10 -10.97
N TYR A 156 18.23 -8.63 -9.75
CA TYR A 156 17.67 -7.38 -9.27
C TYR A 156 18.11 -6.22 -10.15
N ASN A 157 17.14 -5.42 -10.60
CA ASN A 157 17.38 -4.25 -11.41
C ASN A 157 17.15 -2.99 -10.59
N ARG A 158 18.19 -2.18 -10.44
CA ARG A 158 18.13 -0.87 -9.79
C ARG A 158 17.43 0.16 -10.68
N VAL A 159 16.14 0.06 -10.83
CA VAL A 159 15.36 1.16 -11.36
C VAL A 159 14.89 1.96 -10.16
N PRO A 160 15.12 3.29 -10.11
CA PRO A 160 14.50 4.14 -9.11
C PRO A 160 12.99 3.92 -9.18
N SER A 161 12.44 3.34 -8.15
CA SER A 161 11.03 3.03 -8.07
C SER A 161 10.58 3.22 -6.63
N GLY A 162 9.37 3.69 -6.48
CA GLY A 162 8.77 3.91 -5.19
C GLY A 162 7.45 4.62 -5.34
N GLY A 163 6.71 4.65 -4.25
CA GLY A 163 5.43 5.30 -4.21
C GLY A 163 5.12 5.88 -2.85
N LEU A 164 4.43 7.00 -2.84
CA LEU A 164 3.87 7.58 -1.63
C LEU A 164 2.45 7.08 -1.47
N GLY A 165 2.24 6.26 -0.44
CA GLY A 165 0.91 5.86 0.01
C GLY A 165 0.31 6.92 0.95
N CYS A 166 -0.99 7.16 0.84
CA CYS A 166 -1.75 8.03 1.72
C CYS A 166 -2.95 7.24 2.25
N PHE A 167 -2.95 6.98 3.54
CA PHE A 167 -3.88 6.07 4.18
C PHE A 167 -4.76 6.80 5.18
N THR A 168 -5.99 6.34 5.32
CA THR A 168 -6.92 6.76 6.35
C THR A 168 -6.47 6.27 7.74
N PRO A 169 -7.08 6.74 8.84
CA PRO A 169 -6.71 6.32 10.20
C PRO A 169 -6.72 4.81 10.43
N ASP A 170 -7.69 4.12 9.89
CA ASP A 170 -7.85 2.66 9.99
C ASP A 170 -7.32 1.88 8.77
N SER A 171 -6.65 2.56 7.83
CA SER A 171 -6.12 2.00 6.59
C SER A 171 -7.15 1.43 5.62
N PHE A 172 -8.45 1.70 5.84
CA PHE A 172 -9.53 1.29 4.95
C PHE A 172 -10.09 2.48 4.17
N PRO A 173 -10.58 2.28 2.95
CA PRO A 173 -11.05 3.36 2.08
C PRO A 173 -12.28 4.07 2.63
N ILE A 174 -12.58 5.22 2.04
CA ILE A 174 -13.82 5.97 2.26
C ILE A 174 -14.60 6.00 0.96
N PHE A 175 -15.87 5.62 1.05
CA PHE A 175 -16.86 5.73 -0.01
C PHE A 175 -18.04 6.51 0.55
N ASP A 176 -18.11 7.83 0.29
CA ASP A 176 -19.13 8.66 0.91
C ASP A 176 -19.50 9.91 0.09
N ARG A 177 -20.66 10.47 0.41
CA ARG A 177 -21.12 11.77 -0.08
C ARG A 177 -20.82 12.83 1.00
N PHE A 178 -19.95 13.76 0.69
CA PHE A 178 -19.56 14.82 1.62
C PHE A 178 -20.36 16.11 1.46
N CYS A 179 -20.84 16.35 0.27
CA CYS A 179 -21.74 17.46 -0.03
C CYS A 179 -22.60 17.12 -1.23
N GLU A 180 -23.53 18.00 -1.53
CA GLU A 180 -24.41 17.86 -2.69
C GLU A 180 -23.57 17.64 -3.97
N ASN A 181 -23.93 16.63 -4.74
CA ASN A 181 -23.30 16.28 -6.01
C ASN A 181 -21.82 15.84 -5.93
N VAL A 182 -21.28 15.61 -4.73
CA VAL A 182 -19.88 15.13 -4.57
C VAL A 182 -19.87 13.79 -3.85
N TYR A 183 -19.44 12.77 -4.56
CA TYR A 183 -19.14 11.44 -4.02
C TYR A 183 -17.64 11.22 -4.02
N ILE A 184 -17.08 10.89 -2.86
CA ILE A 184 -15.63 10.66 -2.69
C ILE A 184 -15.35 9.16 -2.66
N ILE A 185 -14.36 8.77 -3.42
CA ILE A 185 -13.68 7.47 -3.34
C ILE A 185 -12.25 7.80 -2.95
N ALA A 186 -11.92 7.57 -1.69
CA ALA A 186 -10.62 7.90 -1.13
C ALA A 186 -9.91 6.63 -0.67
N ASP A 187 -8.85 6.27 -1.38
CA ASP A 187 -8.03 5.12 -1.05
C ASP A 187 -6.63 5.26 -1.64
N SER A 188 -5.64 4.85 -0.91
CA SER A 188 -4.25 4.85 -1.37
C SER A 188 -3.72 3.48 -1.75
N ASN A 189 -4.16 2.45 -1.05
CA ASN A 189 -3.55 1.12 -1.16
C ASN A 189 -4.38 0.13 -1.98
N HIS A 190 -5.65 0.40 -2.17
CA HIS A 190 -6.59 -0.57 -2.73
C HIS A 190 -7.13 -0.16 -4.11
N GLY A 191 -6.43 0.75 -4.80
CA GLY A 191 -6.86 1.27 -6.10
C GLY A 191 -7.17 0.17 -7.14
N TYR A 192 -6.45 -0.93 -7.09
CA TYR A 192 -6.72 -2.09 -7.95
C TYR A 192 -8.03 -2.83 -7.61
N LYS A 193 -8.58 -2.65 -6.40
CA LYS A 193 -9.89 -3.18 -6.00
C LYS A 193 -11.05 -2.32 -6.50
N MET A 194 -10.76 -1.12 -7.00
CA MET A 194 -11.75 -0.13 -7.40
C MET A 194 -12.62 -0.54 -8.59
N LEU A 195 -12.20 -1.52 -9.39
CA LEU A 195 -13.03 -2.02 -10.49
C LEU A 195 -14.40 -2.56 -10.01
N GLY A 196 -14.38 -3.37 -8.95
CA GLY A 196 -15.61 -3.87 -8.33
C GLY A 196 -16.39 -2.76 -7.59
N VAL A 197 -15.68 -1.90 -6.87
CA VAL A 197 -16.27 -0.77 -6.15
C VAL A 197 -16.91 0.24 -7.11
N GLY A 198 -16.30 0.48 -8.27
CA GLY A 198 -16.81 1.44 -9.25
C GLY A 198 -18.26 1.16 -9.65
N LYS A 199 -18.62 -0.10 -9.82
CA LYS A 199 -20.02 -0.49 -10.10
C LYS A 199 -20.95 -0.13 -8.93
N LEU A 200 -20.56 -0.50 -7.71
CA LEU A 200 -21.37 -0.24 -6.51
C LEU A 200 -21.55 1.27 -6.26
N VAL A 201 -20.50 2.05 -6.49
CA VAL A 201 -20.57 3.52 -6.38
C VAL A 201 -21.47 4.12 -7.47
N ALA A 202 -21.40 3.61 -8.70
CA ALA A 202 -22.30 4.05 -9.77
C ALA A 202 -23.77 3.77 -9.42
N ASP A 203 -24.05 2.59 -8.89
CA ASP A 203 -25.41 2.23 -8.44
C ASP A 203 -25.89 3.19 -7.32
N GLU A 204 -25.01 3.55 -6.36
CA GLU A 204 -25.33 4.52 -5.30
C GLU A 204 -25.56 5.95 -5.82
N ILE A 205 -24.80 6.39 -6.81
CA ILE A 205 -25.00 7.69 -7.46
C ILE A 205 -26.38 7.73 -8.12
N LEU A 206 -26.82 6.61 -8.65
CA LEU A 206 -28.14 6.45 -9.26
C LEU A 206 -29.26 6.16 -8.24
N GLY A 207 -28.97 6.21 -6.94
CA GLY A 207 -29.95 6.08 -5.88
C GLY A 207 -30.13 4.66 -5.31
N GLN A 208 -29.29 3.71 -5.69
CA GLN A 208 -29.33 2.33 -5.18
C GLN A 208 -28.25 2.16 -4.10
N GLU A 209 -28.62 2.26 -2.83
CA GLU A 209 -27.68 2.13 -1.73
C GLU A 209 -27.03 0.73 -1.66
N SER A 210 -25.70 0.70 -1.56
CA SER A 210 -24.95 -0.55 -1.43
C SER A 210 -24.69 -0.91 0.03
N LYS A 211 -25.17 -2.08 0.44
CA LYS A 211 -24.85 -2.63 1.77
C LYS A 211 -23.36 -2.90 1.96
N LEU A 212 -22.64 -3.21 0.88
CA LEU A 212 -21.21 -3.50 0.92
C LEU A 212 -20.35 -2.24 1.13
N LEU A 213 -20.81 -1.07 0.68
CA LEU A 213 -20.10 0.19 0.86
C LEU A 213 -20.42 0.87 2.20
N LYS A 214 -21.51 0.47 2.86
CA LYS A 214 -21.96 1.08 4.12
C LYS A 214 -20.91 1.09 5.24
N PRO A 215 -20.13 0.02 5.49
CA PRO A 215 -19.11 0.03 6.53
C PRO A 215 -17.97 1.04 6.27
N PHE A 216 -17.81 1.54 5.05
CA PHE A 216 -16.74 2.43 4.64
C PHE A 216 -17.13 3.92 4.65
N ARG A 217 -18.25 4.26 5.27
CA ARG A 217 -18.67 5.66 5.42
C ARG A 217 -17.76 6.42 6.38
N PHE A 218 -17.61 7.71 6.14
CA PHE A 218 -16.76 8.58 6.95
C PHE A 218 -17.18 8.64 8.43
N ASN A 219 -18.49 8.59 8.68
CA ASN A 219 -19.04 8.64 10.04
C ASN A 219 -18.63 7.47 10.95
N ARG A 220 -17.97 6.43 10.43
CA ARG A 220 -17.40 5.34 11.24
C ARG A 220 -16.37 5.84 12.25
N TYR A 221 -15.65 6.92 11.93
CA TYR A 221 -14.66 7.50 12.84
C TYR A 221 -15.31 8.08 14.09
N GLU A 222 -16.37 8.87 13.93
CA GLU A 222 -17.11 9.46 15.04
C GLU A 222 -17.83 8.40 15.89
N LYS A 223 -18.31 7.34 15.26
CA LYS A 223 -18.99 6.23 15.93
C LYS A 223 -18.04 5.28 16.64
N GLY A 224 -16.76 5.28 16.31
CA GLY A 224 -15.79 4.29 16.78
C GLY A 224 -15.96 2.92 16.12
N GLU A 225 -16.55 2.89 14.93
CA GLU A 225 -16.75 1.68 14.10
C GLU A 225 -15.56 1.50 13.15
N LEU A 226 -14.35 1.57 13.70
CA LEU A 226 -13.12 1.42 12.92
C LEU A 226 -12.98 -0.02 12.44
N HIS A 227 -12.41 -0.18 11.25
CA HIS A 227 -12.03 -1.50 10.81
C HIS A 227 -10.90 -2.04 11.70
N PRO A 228 -10.95 -3.32 12.07
CA PRO A 228 -9.90 -3.91 12.90
C PRO A 228 -8.57 -3.84 12.16
N SER A 229 -7.54 -3.36 12.86
CA SER A 229 -6.19 -3.44 12.37
C SER A 229 -5.77 -4.90 12.30
N SER A 230 -5.03 -5.28 11.26
CA SER A 230 -4.36 -6.57 11.24
C SER A 230 -3.28 -6.62 12.32
N SER A 231 -2.82 -7.82 12.67
CA SER A 231 -1.66 -8.00 13.57
C SER A 231 -0.37 -7.47 12.94
N SER A 232 -0.35 -7.27 11.65
CA SER A 232 0.75 -6.67 10.91
C SER A 232 0.80 -5.15 11.07
N PRO A 233 1.98 -4.56 11.32
CA PRO A 233 2.15 -3.12 11.39
C PRO A 233 2.20 -2.47 10.00
N PHE A 234 2.08 -3.25 8.92
CA PHE A 234 2.30 -2.76 7.58
C PHE A 234 1.02 -2.23 6.93
N PRO A 235 1.13 -1.24 6.02
CA PRO A 235 -0.02 -0.53 5.50
C PRO A 235 -0.88 -1.33 4.52
N TRP A 236 -0.38 -2.46 4.04
CA TRP A 236 -1.10 -3.32 3.09
C TRP A 236 -1.86 -4.48 3.75
N SER A 237 -1.74 -4.61 5.06
CA SER A 237 -2.35 -5.71 5.84
C SER A 237 -3.67 -5.30 6.44
#